data_df04621eabea2a568697195852e860b9
#
_entry.id   df04621eabea2a568697195852e860b9
#
_cell.length_a   1.000
_cell.length_b   1.000
_cell.length_c   1.000
_cell.angle_alpha   90.00
_cell.angle_beta   90.00
_cell.angle_gamma   90.00
#
_symmetry.space_group_name_H-M   'P 1'
#
loop_
_entity.id
_entity.type
_entity.pdbx_description
1 polymer ?
#
loop_
_entity_poly.entity_id
_entity_poly.type
_entity_poly.pdbx_seq_one_letter_code
_entity_poly.pdbx_strand_id
1 'polypeptide(L)'
;MARPLKYKTVDELEAAIDEYFTKCKGEPLTDDDGNVMTDKYGRPIIIGAKPPTVTGLALALGFTSRQALLNYQAKKAFVDTITRAKTRCEEYAESRLFDRDGSRGAEFSLKYNFRWEEQQQETGSSDDGFLDALRKEAADVWQD
;
A
#
# COMPACT_ATOMS: atom_id res chain seq x y z
N MET A 1 4.65 -17.87 28.12
CA MET A 1 5.56 -16.72 27.96
C MET A 1 5.14 -15.87 26.75
N ALA A 2 5.02 -14.59 26.94
CA ALA A 2 4.81 -13.69 25.80
C ALA A 2 6.05 -13.70 24.91
N ARG A 3 5.83 -13.81 23.60
CA ARG A 3 6.92 -13.77 22.62
C ARG A 3 7.53 -12.36 22.65
N PRO A 4 8.86 -12.21 22.71
CA PRO A 4 9.45 -10.88 22.70
C PRO A 4 9.01 -10.11 21.45
N LEU A 5 8.79 -8.81 21.60
CA LEU A 5 8.46 -7.96 20.46
C LEU A 5 9.65 -7.92 19.50
N LYS A 6 9.39 -8.12 18.21
CA LYS A 6 10.41 -8.05 17.17
C LYS A 6 10.99 -6.64 17.05
N TYR A 7 10.13 -5.64 17.16
CA TYR A 7 10.50 -4.23 17.18
C TYR A 7 10.11 -3.64 18.53
N LYS A 8 11.06 -3.03 19.20
CA LYS A 8 10.84 -2.46 20.53
C LYS A 8 10.36 -1.02 20.44
N THR A 9 10.76 -0.30 19.40
CA THR A 9 10.42 1.10 19.23
C THR A 9 9.82 1.35 17.85
N VAL A 10 9.04 2.44 17.76
CA VAL A 10 8.49 2.90 16.48
C VAL A 10 9.62 3.29 15.53
N ASP A 11 10.68 3.91 16.03
CA ASP A 11 11.81 4.33 15.20
C ASP A 11 12.50 3.15 14.52
N GLU A 12 12.69 2.04 15.23
CA GLU A 12 13.24 0.81 14.65
C GLU A 12 12.34 0.27 13.54
N LEU A 13 11.04 0.27 13.79
CA LEU A 13 10.08 -0.22 12.81
C LEU A 13 10.04 0.68 11.58
N GLU A 14 10.02 2.00 11.77
CA GLU A 14 10.02 2.97 10.67
C GLU A 14 11.27 2.84 9.82
N ALA A 15 12.44 2.67 10.44
CA ALA A 15 13.69 2.50 9.72
C ALA A 15 13.67 1.25 8.83
N ALA A 16 13.13 0.14 9.36
CA ALA A 16 13.01 -1.10 8.60
C ALA A 16 12.01 -0.96 7.44
N ILE A 17 10.92 -0.25 7.66
CA ILE A 17 9.91 0.03 6.62
C ILE A 17 10.53 0.88 5.51
N ASP A 18 11.24 1.95 5.86
CA ASP A 18 11.87 2.84 4.88
C ASP A 18 12.93 2.10 4.08
N GLU A 19 13.68 1.21 4.70
CA GLU A 19 14.65 0.35 4.01
C GLU A 19 13.96 -0.51 2.94
N TYR A 20 12.82 -1.10 3.29
CA TYR A 20 12.04 -1.92 2.34
C TYR A 20 11.61 -1.10 1.12
N PHE A 21 11.02 0.08 1.34
CA PHE A 21 10.57 0.92 0.23
C PHE A 21 11.74 1.44 -0.60
N THR A 22 12.87 1.73 0.03
CA THR A 22 14.08 2.12 -0.68
C THR A 22 14.57 1.00 -1.61
N LYS A 23 14.59 -0.23 -1.11
CA LYS A 23 14.96 -1.40 -1.93
C LYS A 23 13.98 -1.64 -3.08
N CYS A 24 12.71 -1.33 -2.90
CA CYS A 24 11.71 -1.47 -3.96
C CYS A 24 11.96 -0.53 -5.14
N LYS A 25 12.61 0.60 -4.90
CA LYS A 25 12.97 1.55 -5.96
C LYS A 25 14.08 1.04 -6.87
N GLY A 26 14.81 0.01 -6.43
CA GLY A 26 15.95 -0.52 -7.15
C GLY A 26 17.20 0.31 -6.97
N GLU A 27 18.24 -0.04 -7.70
CA GLU A 27 19.54 0.61 -7.61
C GLU A 27 20.02 0.99 -9.00
N PRO A 28 20.76 2.11 -9.14
CA PRO A 28 21.35 2.44 -10.42
C PRO A 28 22.39 1.38 -10.82
N LEU A 29 22.36 1.00 -12.11
CA LEU A 29 23.39 0.13 -12.65
C LEU A 29 24.69 0.90 -12.77
N THR A 30 25.78 0.36 -12.23
CA THR A 30 27.09 0.98 -12.28
C THR A 30 28.06 0.13 -13.09
N ASP A 31 29.06 0.77 -13.72
CA ASP A 31 30.13 0.07 -14.39
C ASP A 31 31.22 -0.36 -13.39
N ASP A 32 32.30 -0.97 -13.92
CA ASP A 32 33.42 -1.47 -13.09
C ASP A 32 34.15 -0.33 -12.35
N ASP A 33 34.04 0.90 -12.84
CA ASP A 33 34.67 2.09 -12.22
C ASP A 33 33.73 2.79 -11.24
N GLY A 34 32.50 2.27 -11.06
CA GLY A 34 31.53 2.85 -10.14
C GLY A 34 30.69 3.98 -10.72
N ASN A 35 30.80 4.24 -12.03
CA ASN A 35 30.02 5.28 -12.70
C ASN A 35 28.62 4.76 -13.01
N VAL A 36 27.59 5.60 -12.79
CA VAL A 36 26.21 5.26 -13.11
C VAL A 36 26.04 5.14 -14.63
N MET A 37 25.54 4.00 -15.09
CA MET A 37 25.22 3.78 -16.50
C MET A 37 23.89 4.44 -16.85
N THR A 38 23.85 5.06 -18.02
CA THR A 38 22.64 5.75 -18.49
C THR A 38 22.11 5.14 -19.78
N ASP A 39 20.83 5.35 -20.03
CA ASP A 39 20.20 4.94 -21.29
C ASP A 39 20.50 5.96 -22.40
N LYS A 40 19.95 5.72 -23.60
CA LYS A 40 20.15 6.62 -24.75
C LYS A 40 19.62 8.04 -24.54
N TYR A 41 18.77 8.24 -23.52
CA TYR A 41 18.21 9.54 -23.18
C TYR A 41 18.94 10.21 -22.00
N GLY A 42 20.03 9.62 -21.53
CA GLY A 42 20.81 10.15 -20.39
C GLY A 42 20.20 9.86 -19.03
N ARG A 43 19.19 8.98 -18.94
CA ARG A 43 18.57 8.62 -17.67
C ARG A 43 19.29 7.44 -17.05
N PRO A 44 19.47 7.43 -15.70
CA PRO A 44 20.09 6.28 -15.05
C PRO A 44 19.31 4.98 -15.31
N ILE A 45 20.04 3.91 -15.60
CA ILE A 45 19.43 2.58 -15.70
C ILE A 45 19.27 2.03 -14.29
N ILE A 46 18.03 1.71 -13.92
CA ILE A 46 17.69 1.19 -12.59
C ILE A 46 17.46 -0.32 -12.69
N ILE A 47 18.12 -1.07 -11.82
CA ILE A 47 17.95 -2.53 -11.74
C ILE A 47 17.38 -2.91 -10.38
N GLY A 48 16.70 -4.06 -10.34
CA GLY A 48 16.15 -4.60 -9.09
C GLY A 48 14.92 -3.88 -8.56
N ALA A 49 14.35 -2.94 -9.34
CA ALA A 49 13.11 -2.29 -8.95
C ALA A 49 11.97 -3.30 -8.92
N LYS A 50 11.14 -3.23 -7.87
CA LYS A 50 9.99 -4.11 -7.72
C LYS A 50 8.84 -3.36 -7.05
N PRO A 51 7.59 -3.75 -7.33
CA PRO A 51 6.45 -3.12 -6.67
C PRO A 51 6.46 -3.37 -5.17
N PRO A 52 6.20 -2.36 -4.34
CA PRO A 52 6.01 -2.59 -2.92
C PRO A 52 4.66 -3.27 -2.68
N THR A 53 4.70 -4.37 -1.91
CA THR A 53 3.50 -5.13 -1.57
C THR A 53 3.43 -5.34 -0.06
N VAL A 54 2.22 -5.52 0.46
CA VAL A 54 2.03 -5.79 1.90
C VAL A 54 2.71 -7.10 2.30
N THR A 55 2.61 -8.12 1.45
CA THR A 55 3.28 -9.40 1.69
C THR A 55 4.81 -9.25 1.66
N GLY A 56 5.35 -8.50 0.69
CA GLY A 56 6.77 -8.22 0.61
C GLY A 56 7.26 -7.43 1.81
N LEU A 57 6.48 -6.43 2.24
CA LEU A 57 6.77 -5.67 3.46
C LEU A 57 6.84 -6.58 4.67
N ALA A 58 5.88 -7.49 4.84
CA ALA A 58 5.86 -8.43 5.95
C ALA A 58 7.13 -9.28 5.99
N LEU A 59 7.54 -9.82 4.83
CA LEU A 59 8.77 -10.61 4.74
C LEU A 59 10.01 -9.78 5.02
N ALA A 60 10.08 -8.56 4.51
CA ALA A 60 11.22 -7.66 4.73
C ALA A 60 11.36 -7.28 6.20
N LEU A 61 10.25 -7.13 6.90
CA LEU A 61 10.26 -6.86 8.34
C LEU A 61 10.54 -8.13 9.17
N GLY A 62 10.66 -9.28 8.50
CA GLY A 62 11.01 -10.54 9.14
C GLY A 62 9.83 -11.30 9.72
N PHE A 63 8.62 -10.93 9.35
CA PHE A 63 7.44 -11.72 9.71
C PHE A 63 7.31 -12.94 8.80
N THR A 64 6.66 -13.99 9.29
CA THR A 64 6.48 -15.22 8.53
C THR A 64 5.35 -15.12 7.50
N SER A 65 4.45 -14.14 7.67
CA SER A 65 3.29 -14.01 6.81
C SER A 65 2.71 -12.60 6.90
N ARG A 66 1.85 -12.28 5.95
CA ARG A 66 1.05 -11.05 5.97
C ARG A 66 0.20 -10.99 7.25
N GLN A 67 -0.39 -12.11 7.67
CA GLN A 67 -1.21 -12.15 8.87
C GLN A 67 -0.41 -11.78 10.12
N ALA A 68 0.85 -12.21 10.20
CA ALA A 68 1.73 -11.85 11.32
C ALA A 68 1.96 -10.33 11.38
N LEU A 69 2.11 -9.68 10.22
CA LEU A 69 2.21 -8.22 10.15
C LEU A 69 0.92 -7.55 10.63
N LEU A 70 -0.23 -8.06 10.19
CA LEU A 70 -1.54 -7.53 10.61
C LEU A 70 -1.78 -7.70 12.11
N ASN A 71 -1.33 -8.82 12.68
CA ASN A 71 -1.40 -9.04 14.12
C ASN A 71 -0.54 -8.02 14.88
N TYR A 72 0.61 -7.67 14.32
CA TYR A 72 1.50 -6.66 14.88
C TYR A 72 0.90 -5.27 14.78
N GLN A 73 0.19 -4.98 13.69
CA GLN A 73 -0.55 -3.74 13.48
C GLN A 73 -1.61 -3.52 14.57
N ALA A 74 -2.16 -4.60 15.14
CA ALA A 74 -3.17 -4.49 16.19
C ALA A 74 -2.61 -3.91 17.50
N LYS A 75 -1.28 -3.85 17.64
CA LYS A 75 -0.65 -3.25 18.82
C LYS A 75 -0.73 -1.73 18.75
N LYS A 76 -1.26 -1.12 19.81
CA LYS A 76 -1.52 0.33 19.87
C LYS A 76 -0.31 1.18 19.51
N ALA A 77 0.90 0.75 19.92
CA ALA A 77 2.13 1.52 19.67
C ALA A 77 2.50 1.57 18.18
N PHE A 78 2.09 0.58 17.39
CA PHE A 78 2.55 0.42 16.01
C PHE A 78 1.45 0.59 14.98
N VAL A 79 0.19 0.81 15.39
CA VAL A 79 -0.95 0.84 14.48
C VAL A 79 -0.79 1.93 13.40
N ASP A 80 -0.40 3.12 13.77
CA ASP A 80 -0.27 4.22 12.82
C ASP A 80 0.88 3.99 11.84
N THR A 81 2.01 3.51 12.34
CA THR A 81 3.21 3.25 11.53
C THR A 81 2.94 2.17 10.48
N ILE A 82 2.32 1.07 10.87
CA ILE A 82 2.03 -0.04 9.96
C ILE A 82 0.90 0.34 9.00
N THR A 83 -0.12 1.05 9.49
CA THR A 83 -1.21 1.54 8.63
C THR A 83 -0.66 2.46 7.55
N ARG A 84 0.24 3.37 7.89
CA ARG A 84 0.87 4.26 6.92
C ARG A 84 1.70 3.47 5.89
N ALA A 85 2.44 2.45 6.33
CA ALA A 85 3.22 1.60 5.43
C ALA A 85 2.31 0.85 4.45
N LYS A 86 1.21 0.30 4.93
CA LYS A 86 0.21 -0.36 4.08
C LYS A 86 -0.41 0.64 3.09
N THR A 87 -0.69 1.85 3.54
CA THR A 87 -1.23 2.92 2.69
C THR A 87 -0.23 3.29 1.58
N ARG A 88 1.06 3.27 1.86
CA ARG A 88 2.08 3.49 0.82
C ARG A 88 2.03 2.41 -0.25
N CYS A 89 1.80 1.15 0.13
CA CYS A 89 1.61 0.06 -0.83
C CYS A 89 0.32 0.26 -1.64
N GLU A 90 -0.76 0.67 -0.98
CA GLU A 90 -2.04 0.95 -1.62
C GLU A 90 -1.92 2.11 -2.61
N GLU A 91 -1.24 3.19 -2.22
CA GLU A 91 -1.00 4.34 -3.09
C GLU A 91 -0.21 3.94 -4.35
N TYR A 92 0.80 3.09 -4.20
CA TYR A 92 1.53 2.56 -5.35
C TYR A 92 0.59 1.79 -6.28
N ALA A 93 -0.22 0.88 -5.74
CA ALA A 93 -1.17 0.11 -6.54
C ALA A 93 -2.19 1.02 -7.23
N GLU A 94 -2.69 2.05 -6.52
CA GLU A 94 -3.61 3.03 -7.09
C GLU A 94 -2.97 3.78 -8.25
N SER A 95 -1.71 4.19 -8.11
CA SER A 95 -0.99 4.89 -9.18
C SER A 95 -0.84 4.01 -10.43
N ARG A 96 -0.73 2.69 -10.27
CA ARG A 96 -0.60 1.75 -11.38
C ARG A 96 -1.89 1.56 -12.16
N LEU A 97 -3.02 2.00 -11.64
CA LEU A 97 -4.29 1.96 -12.39
C LEU A 97 -4.22 2.81 -13.67
N PHE A 98 -3.35 3.82 -13.69
CA PHE A 98 -3.16 4.69 -14.83
C PHE A 98 -2.15 4.14 -15.85
N ASP A 99 -1.51 3.02 -15.56
CA ASP A 99 -0.55 2.38 -16.45
C ASP A 99 -1.22 1.33 -17.31
N ARG A 100 -0.97 1.40 -18.61
CA ARG A 100 -1.56 0.48 -19.57
C ARG A 100 -1.30 -0.99 -19.23
N ASP A 101 -0.08 -1.32 -18.85
CA ASP A 101 0.35 -2.71 -18.63
C ASP A 101 0.10 -3.20 -17.22
N GLY A 102 -0.05 -2.29 -16.26
CA GLY A 102 -0.19 -2.64 -14.84
C GLY A 102 -1.58 -2.49 -14.28
N SER A 103 -2.52 -1.89 -15.02
CA SER A 103 -3.83 -1.50 -14.47
C SER A 103 -4.67 -2.68 -14.01
N ARG A 104 -4.65 -3.79 -14.75
CA ARG A 104 -5.45 -4.97 -14.41
C ARG A 104 -4.96 -5.63 -13.11
N GLY A 105 -3.63 -5.78 -12.96
CA GLY A 105 -3.05 -6.30 -11.74
C GLY A 105 -3.26 -5.38 -10.56
N ALA A 106 -3.14 -4.07 -10.78
CA ALA A 106 -3.40 -3.07 -9.75
C ALA A 106 -4.86 -3.12 -9.28
N GLU A 107 -5.80 -3.20 -10.21
CA GLU A 107 -7.22 -3.33 -9.88
C GLU A 107 -7.49 -4.57 -9.04
N PHE A 108 -6.93 -5.72 -9.43
CA PHE A 108 -7.06 -6.95 -8.67
C PHE A 108 -6.50 -6.79 -7.25
N SER A 109 -5.32 -6.19 -7.12
CA SER A 109 -4.67 -5.98 -5.83
C SER A 109 -5.50 -5.07 -4.92
N LEU A 110 -6.02 -3.98 -5.48
CA LEU A 110 -6.83 -3.04 -4.70
C LEU A 110 -8.12 -3.67 -4.19
N LYS A 111 -8.77 -4.48 -5.01
CA LYS A 111 -9.99 -5.17 -4.61
C LYS A 111 -9.75 -6.21 -3.53
N TYR A 112 -8.74 -7.05 -3.70
CA TYR A 112 -8.55 -8.22 -2.84
C TYR A 112 -7.59 -8.00 -1.68
N ASN A 113 -6.58 -7.15 -1.84
CA ASN A 113 -5.62 -6.86 -0.78
C ASN A 113 -6.00 -5.66 0.06
N PHE A 114 -6.70 -4.68 -0.52
CA PHE A 114 -7.07 -3.44 0.15
C PHE A 114 -8.59 -3.28 0.30
N ARG A 115 -9.35 -4.27 -0.11
CA ARG A 115 -10.81 -4.38 0.09
C ARG A 115 -11.61 -3.21 -0.48
N TRP A 116 -11.16 -2.64 -1.58
CA TRP A 116 -11.86 -1.52 -2.19
C TRP A 116 -13.31 -1.85 -2.54
N GLU A 117 -13.55 -3.05 -3.06
CA GLU A 117 -14.90 -3.49 -3.41
C GLU A 117 -15.77 -3.69 -2.17
N GLU A 118 -15.22 -4.31 -1.11
CA GLU A 118 -15.92 -4.49 0.16
C GLU A 118 -16.21 -3.15 0.84
N GLN A 119 -15.28 -2.20 0.78
CA GLN A 119 -15.49 -0.86 1.31
C GLN A 119 -16.62 -0.16 0.58
N GLN A 120 -16.73 -0.32 -0.74
CA GLN A 120 -17.84 0.21 -1.51
C GLN A 120 -19.17 -0.45 -1.12
N GLN A 121 -19.19 -1.76 -0.88
CA GLN A 121 -20.37 -2.48 -0.43
C GLN A 121 -20.80 -2.04 0.98
N GLU A 122 -19.86 -1.90 1.89
CA GLU A 122 -20.11 -1.38 3.24
C GLU A 122 -20.63 0.05 3.19
N THR A 123 -20.00 0.88 2.38
CA THR A 123 -20.43 2.25 2.13
C THR A 123 -21.80 2.23 1.45
N GLY A 124 -22.05 1.28 0.54
CA GLY A 124 -23.34 1.10 -0.11
C GLY A 124 -24.44 0.78 0.86
N SER A 125 -24.19 -0.09 1.86
CA SER A 125 -25.19 -0.43 2.87
C SER A 125 -25.42 0.71 3.87
N SER A 126 -24.42 1.53 4.15
CA SER A 126 -24.58 2.75 4.94
C SER A 126 -25.07 3.91 4.10
N ASP A 127 -24.78 3.90 2.80
CA ASP A 127 -25.25 4.89 1.83
C ASP A 127 -26.71 4.69 1.45
N ASP A 128 -27.30 3.53 1.69
CA ASP A 128 -28.73 3.31 1.44
C ASP A 128 -29.58 4.35 2.15
N GLY A 129 -29.23 4.70 3.39
CA GLY A 129 -29.88 5.78 4.12
C GLY A 129 -29.61 7.15 3.52
N PHE A 130 -28.39 7.38 3.05
CA PHE A 130 -27.99 8.64 2.43
C PHE A 130 -28.67 8.82 1.06
N LEU A 131 -28.69 7.79 0.22
CA LEU A 131 -29.37 7.82 -1.06
C LEU A 131 -30.87 8.01 -0.91
N ASP A 132 -31.49 7.34 0.07
CA ASP A 132 -32.91 7.54 0.37
C ASP A 132 -33.18 8.97 0.85
N ALA A 133 -32.29 9.53 1.66
CA ALA A 133 -32.41 10.93 2.10
C ALA A 133 -32.30 11.88 0.90
N LEU A 134 -31.40 11.64 -0.01
CA LEU A 134 -31.25 12.45 -1.22
C LEU A 134 -32.48 12.32 -2.14
N ARG A 135 -33.02 11.11 -2.27
CA ARG A 135 -34.24 10.88 -3.05
C ARG A 135 -35.43 11.60 -2.46
N LYS A 136 -35.56 11.60 -1.13
CA LYS A 136 -36.61 12.34 -0.43
C LYS A 136 -36.49 13.84 -0.66
N GLU A 137 -35.28 14.39 -0.52
CA GLU A 137 -35.06 15.82 -0.78
C GLU A 137 -35.37 16.16 -2.23
N ALA A 138 -34.93 15.31 -3.17
CA ALA A 138 -35.24 15.53 -4.59
C ALA A 138 -36.74 15.47 -4.84
N ALA A 139 -37.45 14.51 -4.22
CA ALA A 139 -38.90 14.39 -4.35
C ALA A 139 -39.63 15.61 -3.77
N ASP A 140 -39.19 16.10 -2.62
CA ASP A 140 -39.77 17.29 -1.98
C ASP A 140 -39.56 18.54 -2.83
N VAL A 141 -38.40 18.67 -3.47
CA VAL A 141 -38.10 19.80 -4.39
C VAL A 141 -38.96 19.76 -5.65
N TRP A 142 -39.27 18.57 -6.16
CA TRP A 142 -40.08 18.39 -7.37
C TRP A 142 -41.58 18.40 -7.14
N GLN A 143 -42.05 18.38 -5.90
CA GLN A 143 -43.49 18.43 -5.57
C GLN A 143 -44.05 19.84 -5.42
N ASP A 144 -43.23 20.83 -5.46
CA ASP A 144 -43.65 22.23 -5.49
C ASP A 144 -43.78 22.69 -6.94
#